data_0cdee943a0d0cbcdbbcfc892fb6b2cf4
#
_entry.id   0cdee943a0d0cbcdbbcfc892fb6b2cf4
#
_cell.length_a   1.000
_cell.length_b   1.000
_cell.length_c   1.000
_cell.angle_alpha   90.00
_cell.angle_beta   90.00
_cell.angle_gamma   90.00
#
_symmetry.space_group_name_H-M   'P 1'
#
loop_
_entity.id
_entity.type
_entity.pdbx_description
1 polymer ?
#
loop_
_entity_poly.entity_id
_entity_poly.type
_entity_poly.pdbx_seq_one_letter_code
_entity_poly.pdbx_strand_id
1 'polypeptide(L)' 'MTQRWCLLKDSDGTRGAIGKKKIYEVILDGSAVRATWGMAEKSQRQNQSLSFTTDQSARVAAVAKVNSKIAKGYRLAFAV' A
#
# COMPACT_ATOMS: atom_id res chain seq x y z
N MET A 1 3.09 17.10 -6.72
CA MET A 1 2.28 16.89 -5.53
C MET A 1 2.29 15.41 -5.19
N THR A 2 2.56 15.07 -3.95
CA THR A 2 2.69 13.68 -3.51
C THR A 2 1.46 13.29 -2.71
N GLN A 3 0.91 12.13 -3.00
CA GLN A 3 -0.22 11.57 -2.28
C GLN A 3 0.15 10.18 -1.76
N ARG A 4 -0.32 9.85 -0.57
CA ARG A 4 0.07 8.62 0.10
C ARG A 4 -1.15 7.97 0.76
N TRP A 5 -1.28 6.67 0.57
CA TRP A 5 -2.29 5.86 1.24
C TRP A 5 -1.57 4.82 2.09
N CYS A 6 -1.99 4.69 3.33
CA CYS A 6 -1.46 3.67 4.23
C CYS A 6 -2.61 2.74 4.62
N LEU A 7 -2.44 1.45 4.36
CA LEU A 7 -3.47 0.44 4.62
C LEU A 7 -2.90 -0.59 5.59
N LEU A 8 -3.76 -1.06 6.47
CA LEU A 8 -3.40 -2.06 7.46
C LEU A 8 -4.37 -3.23 7.40
N LYS A 9 -3.84 -4.41 7.66
CA LYS A 9 -4.62 -5.64 7.74
C LYS A 9 -4.12 -6.46 8.92
N ASP A 10 -5.05 -6.92 9.75
CA ASP A 10 -4.69 -7.86 10.80
C ASP A 10 -4.29 -9.19 10.17
N SER A 11 -3.22 -9.79 10.66
CA SER A 11 -2.87 -11.11 10.19
C SER A 11 -3.97 -12.09 10.61
N ASP A 12 -4.22 -13.07 9.75
CA ASP A 12 -5.38 -13.94 9.83
C ASP A 12 -5.21 -15.10 10.83
N GLY A 13 -4.50 -14.85 11.92
CA GLY A 13 -4.40 -15.84 12.98
C GLY A 13 -3.49 -17.01 12.68
N THR A 14 -2.69 -16.93 11.65
CA THR A 14 -1.67 -17.94 11.38
C THR A 14 -0.72 -18.02 12.57
N ARG A 15 -0.30 -19.24 12.89
CA ARG A 15 0.54 -19.48 14.05
C ARG A 15 1.75 -18.54 14.08
N GLY A 16 1.94 -17.84 15.19
CA GLY A 16 3.02 -16.88 15.37
C GLY A 16 2.74 -15.50 14.81
N ALA A 17 1.60 -15.30 14.15
CA ALA A 17 1.24 -14.03 13.54
C ALA A 17 0.05 -13.36 14.25
N ILE A 18 -0.44 -13.92 15.35
CA ILE A 18 -1.58 -13.36 16.08
C ILE A 18 -1.20 -12.00 16.65
N GLY A 19 -2.03 -10.99 16.39
CA GLY A 19 -1.79 -9.63 16.87
C GLY A 19 -0.85 -8.82 16.02
N LYS A 20 -0.26 -9.40 14.98
CA LYS A 20 0.64 -8.69 14.07
C LYS A 20 -0.16 -8.11 12.92
N LYS A 21 0.32 -6.99 12.39
CA LYS A 21 -0.38 -6.30 11.31
C LYS A 21 0.48 -6.28 10.06
N LYS A 22 -0.18 -6.45 8.93
CA LYS A 22 0.44 -6.24 7.62
C LYS A 22 0.19 -4.79 7.22
N ILE A 23 1.19 -4.19 6.60
CA ILE A 23 1.08 -2.82 6.11
C ILE A 23 1.29 -2.80 4.61
N TYR A 24 0.54 -1.96 3.93
CA TYR A 24 0.68 -1.71 2.51
C TYR A 24 0.56 -0.21 2.28
N GLU A 25 1.60 0.39 1.72
CA GLU A 25 1.61 1.81 1.43
C GLU A 25 1.70 2.02 -0.07
N VAL A 26 0.92 2.96 -0.57
CA VAL A 26 0.96 3.40 -1.96
C VAL A 26 1.29 4.88 -1.96
N ILE A 27 2.30 5.27 -2.72
CA ILE A 27 2.73 6.66 -2.85
C ILE A 27 2.63 7.04 -4.32
N LEU A 28 1.86 8.09 -4.58
CA LEU A 28 1.73 8.68 -5.91
C LEU A 28 2.54 9.97 -5.92
N ASP A 29 3.57 10.02 -6.75
CA ASP A 29 4.45 11.18 -6.88
C ASP A 29 4.53 11.56 -8.36
N GLY A 30 3.70 12.53 -8.76
CA GLY A 30 3.61 12.92 -10.16
C GLY A 30 3.14 11.73 -11.01
N SER A 31 4.00 11.28 -11.92
CA SER A 31 3.72 10.15 -12.80
C SER A 31 4.33 8.84 -12.31
N ALA A 32 4.85 8.82 -11.09
CA ALA A 32 5.44 7.61 -10.51
C ALA A 32 4.56 7.08 -9.38
N VAL A 33 4.48 5.76 -9.27
CA VAL A 33 3.76 5.08 -8.19
C VAL A 33 4.73 4.14 -7.50
N ARG A 34 4.81 4.25 -6.18
CA ARG A 34 5.61 3.36 -5.37
C ARG A 34 4.70 2.61 -4.41
N ALA A 35 4.90 1.31 -4.29
CA ALA A 35 4.20 0.49 -3.31
C ALA A 35 5.22 -0.17 -2.40
N THR A 36 4.94 -0.15 -1.10
CA THR A 36 5.76 -0.87 -0.11
C THR A 36 4.82 -1.71 0.74
N TRP A 37 5.28 -2.89 1.15
CA TRP A 37 4.45 -3.78 1.94
C TRP A 37 5.32 -4.68 2.80
N GLY A 38 4.72 -5.22 3.86
CA GLY A 38 5.38 -6.10 4.79
C GLY A 38 4.63 -6.16 6.10
N MET A 39 5.34 -6.55 7.16
CA MET A 39 4.78 -6.53 8.52
C MET A 39 5.02 -5.15 9.11
N ALA A 40 4.00 -4.60 9.77
CA ALA A 40 4.07 -3.24 10.30
C ALA A 40 5.19 -3.08 11.34
N GLU A 41 5.48 -4.12 12.10
CA GLU A 41 6.48 -4.09 13.16
C GLU A 41 7.90 -4.29 12.68
N LYS A 42 8.09 -4.69 11.42
CA LYS A 42 9.42 -4.93 10.86
C LYS A 42 9.85 -3.75 10.03
N SER A 43 11.13 -3.41 10.09
CA SER A 43 11.69 -2.34 9.29
C SER A 43 11.92 -2.74 7.84
N GLN A 44 12.14 -4.03 7.59
CA GLN A 44 12.34 -4.52 6.23
C GLN A 44 11.01 -4.68 5.54
N ARG A 45 10.90 -4.08 4.35
CA ARG A 45 9.69 -4.15 3.54
C ARG A 45 10.07 -4.36 2.08
N GLN A 46 9.19 -5.03 1.36
CA GLN A 46 9.32 -5.12 -0.09
C GLN A 46 8.77 -3.86 -0.71
N ASN A 47 9.28 -3.53 -1.89
CA ASN A 47 8.82 -2.34 -2.59
C ASN A 47 8.78 -2.59 -4.09
N GLN A 48 7.97 -1.78 -4.77
CA GLN A 48 7.84 -1.78 -6.22
C GLN A 48 7.64 -0.35 -6.67
N SER A 49 8.33 0.05 -7.72
CA SER A 49 8.18 1.37 -8.30
C SER A 49 7.79 1.24 -9.76
N LEU A 50 6.80 2.03 -10.17
CA LEU A 50 6.30 2.05 -11.54
C LEU A 50 6.30 3.49 -12.02
N SER A 51 6.71 3.70 -13.27
CA SER A 51 6.65 5.00 -13.91
C SER A 51 5.63 4.96 -15.04
N PHE A 52 4.88 6.04 -15.17
CA PHE A 52 3.84 6.16 -16.18
C PHE A 52 4.12 7.37 -17.07
N THR A 53 3.44 7.44 -18.20
CA THR A 53 3.65 8.55 -19.14
C THR A 53 2.88 9.80 -18.72
N THR A 54 1.82 9.65 -17.93
CA THR A 54 1.03 10.80 -17.47
C THR A 54 0.71 10.67 -16.00
N ASP A 55 0.45 11.81 -15.36
CA ASP A 55 0.03 11.83 -13.95
C ASP A 55 -1.31 11.13 -13.78
N GLN A 56 -2.19 11.26 -14.74
CA GLN A 56 -3.50 10.63 -14.67
C GLN A 56 -3.41 9.11 -14.70
N SER A 57 -2.56 8.55 -15.56
CA SER A 57 -2.34 7.11 -15.62
C SER A 57 -1.77 6.60 -14.29
N ALA A 58 -0.83 7.34 -13.72
CA ALA A 58 -0.26 7.00 -12.43
C ALA A 58 -1.32 7.01 -11.33
N ARG A 59 -2.19 8.02 -11.32
CA ARG A 59 -3.27 8.12 -10.34
C ARG A 59 -4.23 6.95 -10.44
N VAL A 60 -4.63 6.58 -11.65
CA VAL A 60 -5.51 5.44 -11.87
C VAL A 60 -4.87 4.16 -11.34
N ALA A 61 -3.58 3.96 -11.61
CA ALA A 61 -2.86 2.79 -11.13
C ALA A 61 -2.75 2.77 -9.60
N ALA A 62 -2.48 3.92 -8.99
CA ALA A 62 -2.39 4.03 -7.53
C ALA A 62 -3.72 3.68 -6.88
N VAL A 63 -4.82 4.25 -7.36
CA VAL A 63 -6.15 3.99 -6.83
C VAL A 63 -6.53 2.52 -7.02
N ALA A 64 -6.19 1.93 -8.15
CA ALA A 64 -6.47 0.52 -8.41
C ALA A 64 -5.73 -0.38 -7.41
N LYS A 65 -4.49 -0.05 -7.07
CA LYS A 65 -3.73 -0.80 -6.06
C LYS A 65 -4.41 -0.71 -4.69
N VAL A 66 -4.81 0.50 -4.29
CA VAL A 66 -5.50 0.71 -3.01
C VAL A 66 -6.79 -0.11 -2.97
N ASN A 67 -7.62 -0.01 -4.01
CA ASN A 67 -8.89 -0.72 -4.05
C ASN A 67 -8.70 -2.23 -4.04
N SER A 68 -7.68 -2.73 -4.74
CA SER A 68 -7.35 -4.15 -4.75
C SER A 68 -7.05 -4.66 -3.35
N LYS A 69 -6.31 -3.89 -2.56
CA LYS A 69 -5.98 -4.29 -1.20
C LYS A 69 -7.17 -4.20 -0.25
N ILE A 70 -8.01 -3.19 -0.42
CA ILE A 70 -9.25 -3.09 0.35
C ILE A 70 -10.12 -4.32 0.10
N ALA A 71 -10.22 -4.77 -1.15
CA ALA A 71 -10.97 -5.97 -1.50
C ALA A 71 -10.40 -7.23 -0.84
N LYS A 72 -9.11 -7.22 -0.50
CA LYS A 72 -8.44 -8.33 0.18
C LYS A 72 -8.49 -8.25 1.70
N GLY A 73 -9.19 -7.26 2.24
CA GLY A 73 -9.36 -7.14 3.68
C GLY A 73 -8.50 -6.08 4.34
N TYR A 74 -7.70 -5.34 3.59
CA TYR A 74 -6.96 -4.20 4.15
C TYR A 74 -7.93 -3.06 4.44
N ARG A 75 -7.60 -2.27 5.45
CA ARG A 75 -8.38 -1.07 5.78
C ARG A 75 -7.49 0.15 5.65
N LEU A 76 -8.07 1.23 5.14
CA LEU A 76 -7.34 2.49 5.01
C LEU A 76 -7.11 3.08 6.38
N ALA A 77 -5.85 3.18 6.79
CA ALA A 77 -5.48 3.78 8.06
C ALA A 77 -5.42 5.30 7.94
N PHE A 78 -4.79 5.79 6.89
CA PHE A 78 -4.80 7.22 6.59
C PHE A 78 -4.43 7.45 5.13
N ALA A 79 -4.80 8.63 4.64
CA ALA A 79 -4.42 9.12 3.32
C ALA A 79 -3.99 10.58 3.46
N VAL A 80 -2.90 10.94 2.78
CA VAL A 80 -2.36 12.30 2.84
C VAL A 80 -2.24 12.89 1.45
#